data_c3c8110fcf448335cf08eafe2dec03f6
#
_entry.id   c3c8110fcf448335cf08eafe2dec03f6
#
_cell.length_a   1.000
_cell.length_b   1.000
_cell.length_c   1.000
_cell.angle_alpha   90.00
_cell.angle_beta   90.00
_cell.angle_gamma   90.00
#
_symmetry.space_group_name_H-M   'P 1'
#
loop_
_entity.id
_entity.type
_entity.pdbx_description
1 polymer ?
#
loop_
_entity_poly.entity_id
_entity_poly.type
_entity_poly.pdbx_seq_one_letter_code
_entity_poly.pdbx_strand_id
1 'polypeptide(L)'
;FHRLLKKTKKKLKIFASKILLSKLYKTNLFINVYICINLQIIGMMINNEEHNDEIGNNHIATNTHNPVREDAFDISDEEKITRIKKDVENILLTLGMDLTDDSLKGTPNRVAKMFVKEIFGGLNPNKKPSASTFDNKYKYGEMLVEKNIVVYSTCEHHLLPIYGRAHIAYISNGTVVGLSKMNRIVEFYAKRPQVQERLTIQIVKELQEVLNTEDVACVIDAKHMCVNSRGIKDIESSTVTSEFGGKFKEEKVKREFLDYIKLDTRF
;
A
#
# COMPACT_ATOMS: atom_id res chain seq x y z
N PHE A 1 3.07 30.82 14.69
CA PHE A 1 4.02 30.53 13.60
C PHE A 1 3.61 31.24 12.30
N HIS A 2 2.39 31.09 11.83
CA HIS A 2 1.90 31.69 10.57
C HIS A 2 1.93 33.23 10.55
N ARG A 3 1.72 33.89 11.69
CA ARG A 3 1.82 35.36 11.84
C ARG A 3 3.27 35.86 11.81
N LEU A 4 4.22 35.08 12.31
CA LEU A 4 5.66 35.39 12.23
C LEU A 4 6.18 35.31 10.80
N LEU A 5 5.81 34.26 10.07
CA LEU A 5 6.19 34.05 8.66
C LEU A 5 5.68 35.19 7.74
N LYS A 6 4.44 35.67 7.94
CA LYS A 6 3.92 36.82 7.19
C LYS A 6 4.68 38.13 7.48
N LYS A 7 5.09 38.36 8.75
CA LYS A 7 5.91 39.51 9.12
C LYS A 7 7.33 39.45 8.54
N THR A 8 7.93 38.28 8.50
CA THR A 8 9.26 38.05 7.92
C THR A 8 9.25 38.21 6.42
N LYS A 9 8.23 37.67 5.70
CA LYS A 9 8.05 37.87 4.26
C LYS A 9 7.88 39.36 3.88
N LYS A 10 7.15 40.12 4.71
CA LYS A 10 6.96 41.56 4.48
C LYS A 10 8.24 42.38 4.75
N LYS A 11 9.04 42.03 5.77
CA LYS A 11 10.34 42.67 6.05
C LYS A 11 11.39 42.34 4.98
N LEU A 12 11.43 41.09 4.46
CA LEU A 12 12.33 40.69 3.37
C LEU A 12 12.00 41.41 2.05
N LYS A 13 10.70 41.59 1.70
CA LYS A 13 10.31 42.39 0.53
C LYS A 13 10.75 43.84 0.62
N ILE A 14 10.61 44.46 1.80
CA ILE A 14 11.01 45.86 2.03
C ILE A 14 12.56 46.01 2.05
N PHE A 15 13.28 45.01 2.55
CA PHE A 15 14.73 44.99 2.57
C PHE A 15 15.31 44.80 1.15
N ALA A 16 14.74 43.85 0.38
CA ALA A 16 15.10 43.61 -1.02
C ALA A 16 14.84 44.85 -1.90
N SER A 17 13.72 45.55 -1.72
CA SER A 17 13.41 46.77 -2.50
C SER A 17 14.33 47.98 -2.15
N LYS A 18 14.78 48.09 -0.91
CA LYS A 18 15.72 49.16 -0.51
C LYS A 18 17.15 48.89 -0.98
N ILE A 19 17.60 47.66 -1.06
CA ILE A 19 18.93 47.32 -1.60
C ILE A 19 18.96 47.41 -3.13
N LEU A 20 17.86 47.09 -3.81
CA LEU A 20 17.76 47.18 -5.27
C LEU A 20 17.86 48.63 -5.78
N LEU A 21 17.42 49.62 -4.99
CA LEU A 21 17.43 51.04 -5.39
C LEU A 21 18.74 51.77 -5.13
N SER A 22 19.64 51.25 -4.27
CA SER A 22 20.85 51.94 -3.87
C SER A 22 22.17 51.50 -4.49
N LYS A 23 22.18 50.41 -5.33
CA LYS A 23 23.40 49.82 -5.92
C LYS A 23 23.30 49.39 -7.35
N LEU A 24 22.52 50.07 -8.17
CA LEU A 24 22.35 49.77 -9.59
C LEU A 24 23.57 50.12 -10.48
N TYR A 25 24.72 50.43 -9.92
CA TYR A 25 25.85 50.95 -10.73
C TYR A 25 27.22 50.26 -10.62
N LYS A 26 27.38 49.16 -9.87
CA LYS A 26 28.67 48.40 -9.95
C LYS A 26 28.47 46.91 -9.62
N THR A 27 28.56 46.07 -10.61
CA THR A 27 28.81 44.61 -10.69
C THR A 27 27.62 43.73 -11.05
N ASN A 28 27.46 43.49 -12.32
CA ASN A 28 26.54 42.43 -12.90
C ASN A 28 26.78 41.03 -12.34
N LEU A 29 27.94 40.73 -11.78
CA LEU A 29 28.27 39.41 -11.23
C LEU A 29 27.61 39.16 -9.87
N PHE A 30 27.53 40.13 -9.01
CA PHE A 30 26.89 40.01 -7.68
C PHE A 30 25.35 39.89 -7.81
N ILE A 31 24.75 40.56 -8.79
CA ILE A 31 23.31 40.49 -9.02
C ILE A 31 22.93 39.10 -9.55
N ASN A 32 23.70 38.51 -10.45
CA ASN A 32 23.45 37.18 -10.99
C ASN A 32 23.63 36.08 -9.91
N VAL A 33 24.64 36.17 -9.07
CA VAL A 33 24.84 35.23 -7.94
C VAL A 33 23.72 35.34 -6.90
N TYR A 34 23.29 36.57 -6.59
CA TYR A 34 22.18 36.80 -5.64
C TYR A 34 20.84 36.29 -6.18
N ILE A 35 20.58 36.50 -7.49
CA ILE A 35 19.38 35.95 -8.15
C ILE A 35 19.44 34.42 -8.22
N CYS A 36 20.57 33.81 -8.54
CA CYS A 36 20.73 32.35 -8.52
C CYS A 36 20.51 31.76 -7.12
N ILE A 37 21.10 32.37 -6.07
CA ILE A 37 20.93 31.90 -4.69
C ILE A 37 19.46 32.04 -4.26
N ASN A 38 18.79 33.15 -4.58
CA ASN A 38 17.39 33.33 -4.24
C ASN A 38 16.47 32.43 -5.06
N LEU A 39 16.77 32.16 -6.31
CA LEU A 39 16.02 31.17 -7.13
C LEU A 39 16.23 29.74 -6.63
N GLN A 40 17.44 29.40 -6.16
CA GLN A 40 17.68 28.11 -5.50
C GLN A 40 16.95 28.00 -4.16
N ILE A 41 16.95 29.05 -3.34
CA ILE A 41 16.22 29.08 -2.05
C ILE A 41 14.69 29.05 -2.30
N ILE A 42 14.20 29.76 -3.32
CA ILE A 42 12.79 29.73 -3.72
C ILE A 42 12.45 28.34 -4.29
N GLY A 43 13.32 27.76 -5.12
CA GLY A 43 13.16 26.38 -5.61
C GLY A 43 13.17 25.33 -4.49
N MET A 44 14.05 25.49 -3.48
CA MET A 44 14.03 24.62 -2.29
C MET A 44 12.80 24.84 -1.41
N MET A 45 12.29 26.09 -1.32
CA MET A 45 11.06 26.36 -0.57
C MET A 45 9.81 25.85 -1.31
N ILE A 46 9.79 25.94 -2.63
CA ILE A 46 8.71 25.40 -3.46
C ILE A 46 8.75 23.86 -3.40
N ASN A 47 9.91 23.24 -3.56
CA ASN A 47 10.05 21.78 -3.43
C ASN A 47 9.71 21.26 -2.01
N ASN A 48 9.92 22.05 -0.96
CA ASN A 48 9.50 21.67 0.39
C ASN A 48 8.00 21.91 0.66
N GLU A 49 7.32 22.76 -0.11
CA GLU A 49 5.86 22.93 0.00
C GLU A 49 5.10 21.84 -0.79
N GLU A 50 5.69 21.26 -1.84
CA GLU A 50 5.07 20.16 -2.61
C GLU A 50 5.28 18.75 -2.00
N HIS A 51 6.16 18.59 -1.01
CA HIS A 51 6.37 17.32 -0.32
C HIS A 51 5.66 17.19 1.04
N ASN A 52 4.90 18.18 1.46
CA ASN A 52 3.85 17.99 2.45
C ASN A 52 2.56 17.54 1.73
N ASP A 53 2.62 16.41 1.04
CA ASP A 53 1.46 15.55 0.96
C ASP A 53 1.09 15.29 2.41
N GLU A 54 0.04 15.92 2.86
CA GLU A 54 -0.62 15.63 4.12
C GLU A 54 -1.00 14.13 4.06
N ILE A 55 -0.06 13.27 4.46
CA ILE A 55 -0.41 11.93 4.89
C ILE A 55 -1.34 12.21 6.05
N GLY A 56 -2.64 12.21 5.73
CA GLY A 56 -3.73 12.74 6.50
C GLY A 56 -3.53 12.68 7.99
N ASN A 57 -3.15 13.79 8.60
CA ASN A 57 -3.09 13.95 10.05
C ASN A 57 -4.44 13.66 10.72
N ASN A 58 -5.50 13.45 9.92
CA ASN A 58 -6.86 13.10 10.33
C ASN A 58 -7.28 11.70 9.82
N HIS A 59 -6.33 10.87 9.35
CA HIS A 59 -6.65 9.54 8.86
C HIS A 59 -6.91 8.60 10.04
N ILE A 60 -8.17 8.25 10.26
CA ILE A 60 -8.57 7.22 11.19
C ILE A 60 -8.72 5.93 10.40
N ALA A 61 -7.66 5.12 10.33
CA ALA A 61 -7.70 3.77 9.75
C ALA A 61 -8.46 2.84 10.70
N THR A 62 -9.75 2.65 10.50
CA THR A 62 -10.53 2.03 11.56
C THR A 62 -11.40 0.88 11.14
N ASN A 63 -11.57 0.65 9.84
CA ASN A 63 -12.50 -0.36 9.41
C ASN A 63 -11.76 -1.68 9.11
N THR A 64 -12.26 -2.80 9.68
CA THR A 64 -11.81 -4.16 9.32
C THR A 64 -12.24 -4.60 7.93
N HIS A 65 -13.14 -3.84 7.28
CA HIS A 65 -13.56 -4.03 5.90
C HIS A 65 -12.97 -2.95 5.00
N ASN A 66 -12.70 -3.31 3.74
CA ASN A 66 -12.34 -2.31 2.74
C ASN A 66 -13.52 -1.33 2.55
N PRO A 67 -13.26 -0.03 2.41
CA PRO A 67 -14.32 0.98 2.20
C PRO A 67 -14.87 0.88 0.76
N VAL A 68 -15.74 -0.08 0.52
CA VAL A 68 -16.40 -0.31 -0.77
C VAL A 68 -17.81 0.26 -0.70
N ARG A 69 -18.23 0.99 -1.74
CA ARG A 69 -19.59 1.53 -1.83
C ARG A 69 -20.60 0.40 -2.01
N GLU A 70 -21.82 0.59 -1.56
CA GLU A 70 -22.91 -0.39 -1.68
C GLU A 70 -23.21 -0.74 -3.15
N ASP A 71 -23.18 0.26 -4.05
CA ASP A 71 -23.43 0.12 -5.50
C ASP A 71 -22.21 -0.33 -6.31
N ALA A 72 -21.11 -0.71 -5.66
CA ALA A 72 -19.82 -0.98 -6.34
C ALA A 72 -19.87 -2.14 -7.34
N PHE A 73 -20.87 -3.02 -7.22
CA PHE A 73 -21.02 -4.22 -8.06
C PHE A 73 -22.25 -4.18 -8.98
N ASP A 74 -22.95 -3.02 -9.04
CA ASP A 74 -24.09 -2.83 -9.94
C ASP A 74 -23.67 -2.73 -11.41
N ILE A 75 -22.40 -2.40 -11.65
CA ILE A 75 -21.82 -2.31 -12.99
C ILE A 75 -20.87 -3.48 -13.26
N SER A 76 -20.87 -3.95 -14.50
CA SER A 76 -20.03 -5.07 -14.94
C SER A 76 -18.54 -4.75 -14.91
N ASP A 77 -17.68 -5.79 -14.90
CA ASP A 77 -16.22 -5.63 -15.05
C ASP A 77 -15.87 -4.91 -16.37
N GLU A 78 -16.61 -5.17 -17.46
CA GLU A 78 -16.44 -4.55 -18.77
C GLU A 78 -16.73 -3.04 -18.73
N GLU A 79 -17.77 -2.66 -18.02
CA GLU A 79 -18.11 -1.23 -17.83
C GLU A 79 -17.05 -0.53 -16.95
N LYS A 80 -16.58 -1.18 -15.87
CA LYS A 80 -15.47 -0.66 -15.05
C LYS A 80 -14.21 -0.45 -15.89
N ILE A 81 -13.86 -1.43 -16.73
CA ILE A 81 -12.70 -1.33 -17.64
C ILE A 81 -12.86 -0.15 -18.59
N THR A 82 -14.06 0.02 -19.15
CA THR A 82 -14.32 1.13 -20.09
C THR A 82 -14.14 2.50 -19.43
N ARG A 83 -14.65 2.69 -18.21
CA ARG A 83 -14.52 3.93 -17.45
C ARG A 83 -13.06 4.18 -17.05
N ILE A 84 -12.41 3.22 -16.43
CA ILE A 84 -11.00 3.35 -15.98
C ILE A 84 -10.07 3.58 -17.19
N LYS A 85 -10.31 2.93 -18.34
CA LYS A 85 -9.55 3.18 -19.56
C LYS A 85 -9.56 4.67 -19.91
N LYS A 86 -10.75 5.31 -19.88
CA LYS A 86 -10.89 6.73 -20.17
C LYS A 86 -10.15 7.62 -19.15
N ASP A 87 -10.21 7.25 -17.87
CA ASP A 87 -9.52 7.99 -16.82
C ASP A 87 -8.00 7.89 -16.97
N VAL A 88 -7.46 6.72 -17.28
CA VAL A 88 -6.02 6.51 -17.56
C VAL A 88 -5.59 7.25 -18.82
N GLU A 89 -6.42 7.29 -19.87
CA GLU A 89 -6.20 8.08 -21.08
C GLU A 89 -6.06 9.56 -20.73
N ASN A 90 -6.97 10.10 -19.92
CA ASN A 90 -6.92 11.48 -19.44
C ASN A 90 -5.67 11.79 -18.61
N ILE A 91 -5.27 10.87 -17.73
CA ILE A 91 -4.04 11.02 -16.94
C ILE A 91 -2.82 11.14 -17.85
N LEU A 92 -2.66 10.24 -18.82
CA LEU A 92 -1.52 10.23 -19.73
C LEU A 92 -1.47 11.49 -20.61
N LEU A 93 -2.62 11.93 -21.13
CA LEU A 93 -2.73 13.17 -21.92
C LEU A 93 -2.38 14.40 -21.07
N THR A 94 -2.83 14.46 -19.82
CA THR A 94 -2.52 15.55 -18.88
C THR A 94 -1.03 15.60 -18.56
N LEU A 95 -0.35 14.45 -18.51
CA LEU A 95 1.10 14.36 -18.36
C LEU A 95 1.87 14.72 -19.66
N GLY A 96 1.18 15.04 -20.75
CA GLY A 96 1.79 15.40 -22.02
C GLY A 96 2.26 14.21 -22.87
N MET A 97 1.77 12.99 -22.58
CA MET A 97 2.15 11.79 -23.34
C MET A 97 1.40 11.71 -24.66
N ASP A 98 2.09 11.28 -25.72
CA ASP A 98 1.50 11.05 -27.04
C ASP A 98 0.92 9.64 -27.15
N LEU A 99 -0.40 9.52 -27.11
CA LEU A 99 -1.10 8.24 -27.22
C LEU A 99 -1.26 7.75 -28.67
N THR A 100 -0.77 8.46 -29.66
CA THR A 100 -0.66 7.99 -31.05
C THR A 100 0.56 7.08 -31.24
N ASP A 101 1.55 7.18 -30.35
CA ASP A 101 2.74 6.33 -30.37
C ASP A 101 2.37 4.85 -30.10
N ASP A 102 2.94 3.94 -30.86
CA ASP A 102 2.63 2.51 -30.82
C ASP A 102 2.93 1.88 -29.45
N SER A 103 3.89 2.40 -28.70
CA SER A 103 4.26 1.91 -27.35
C SER A 103 3.19 2.24 -26.31
N LEU A 104 2.50 3.38 -26.45
CA LEU A 104 1.53 3.91 -25.48
C LEU A 104 0.06 3.71 -25.86
N LYS A 105 -0.24 3.62 -27.15
CA LYS A 105 -1.60 3.48 -27.71
C LYS A 105 -2.48 2.45 -27.00
N GLY A 106 -1.90 1.31 -26.56
CA GLY A 106 -2.62 0.26 -25.83
C GLY A 106 -2.60 0.38 -24.30
N THR A 107 -1.84 1.33 -23.74
CA THR A 107 -1.59 1.42 -22.29
C THR A 107 -2.85 1.69 -21.48
N PRO A 108 -3.76 2.60 -21.85
CA PRO A 108 -5.00 2.82 -21.09
C PRO A 108 -5.83 1.54 -20.92
N ASN A 109 -5.96 0.76 -21.97
CA ASN A 109 -6.71 -0.50 -21.92
C ASN A 109 -6.02 -1.59 -21.11
N ARG A 110 -4.67 -1.68 -21.20
CA ARG A 110 -3.89 -2.65 -20.40
C ARG A 110 -4.00 -2.33 -18.91
N VAL A 111 -3.85 -1.06 -18.52
CA VAL A 111 -3.96 -0.61 -17.13
C VAL A 111 -5.37 -0.86 -16.58
N ALA A 112 -6.41 -0.50 -17.34
CA ALA A 112 -7.79 -0.71 -16.92
C ALA A 112 -8.11 -2.21 -16.69
N LYS A 113 -7.70 -3.09 -17.60
CA LYS A 113 -7.86 -4.55 -17.44
C LYS A 113 -7.09 -5.07 -16.23
N MET A 114 -5.84 -4.65 -16.06
CA MET A 114 -5.01 -5.02 -14.91
C MET A 114 -5.67 -4.61 -13.59
N PHE A 115 -6.20 -3.38 -13.50
CA PHE A 115 -6.87 -2.91 -12.28
C PHE A 115 -8.09 -3.77 -11.94
N VAL A 116 -9.00 -4.00 -12.89
CA VAL A 116 -10.26 -4.69 -12.61
C VAL A 116 -10.09 -6.19 -12.44
N LYS A 117 -9.25 -6.83 -13.28
CA LYS A 117 -9.17 -8.29 -13.34
C LYS A 117 -8.07 -8.90 -12.50
N GLU A 118 -6.99 -8.11 -12.21
CA GLU A 118 -5.79 -8.62 -11.57
C GLU A 118 -5.60 -8.01 -10.18
N ILE A 119 -5.10 -6.75 -10.09
CA ILE A 119 -4.64 -6.19 -8.82
C ILE A 119 -5.77 -5.80 -7.86
N PHE A 120 -6.99 -5.53 -8.36
CA PHE A 120 -8.18 -5.24 -7.54
C PHE A 120 -9.29 -6.28 -7.72
N GLY A 121 -8.96 -7.43 -8.30
CA GLY A 121 -9.93 -8.52 -8.52
C GLY A 121 -10.52 -9.10 -7.23
N GLY A 122 -9.82 -8.98 -6.10
CA GLY A 122 -10.28 -9.42 -4.78
C GLY A 122 -11.35 -8.53 -4.15
N LEU A 123 -11.66 -7.37 -4.73
CA LEU A 123 -12.81 -6.57 -4.31
C LEU A 123 -14.14 -7.26 -4.66
N ASN A 124 -14.19 -8.03 -5.75
CA ASN A 124 -15.40 -8.72 -6.16
C ASN A 124 -15.67 -9.93 -5.25
N PRO A 125 -16.75 -9.93 -4.45
CA PRO A 125 -17.06 -11.02 -3.52
C PRO A 125 -17.30 -12.36 -4.24
N ASN A 126 -17.77 -12.35 -5.50
CA ASN A 126 -17.98 -13.54 -6.29
C ASN A 126 -16.68 -14.26 -6.70
N LYS A 127 -15.52 -13.59 -6.56
CA LYS A 127 -14.20 -14.17 -6.79
C LYS A 127 -13.58 -14.76 -5.52
N LYS A 128 -14.29 -14.71 -4.39
CA LYS A 128 -13.82 -15.32 -3.13
C LYS A 128 -13.59 -16.81 -3.35
N PRO A 129 -12.39 -17.34 -3.03
CA PRO A 129 -12.10 -18.74 -3.25
C PRO A 129 -12.98 -19.61 -2.36
N SER A 130 -13.59 -20.64 -2.95
CA SER A 130 -14.29 -21.67 -2.16
C SER A 130 -13.26 -22.39 -1.28
N ALA A 131 -13.50 -22.44 0.02
CA ALA A 131 -12.68 -23.20 0.94
C ALA A 131 -13.12 -24.67 0.92
N SER A 132 -12.29 -25.55 0.36
CA SER A 132 -12.47 -26.98 0.54
C SER A 132 -11.83 -27.36 1.86
N THR A 133 -12.66 -27.78 2.79
CA THR A 133 -12.24 -28.30 4.07
C THR A 133 -12.43 -29.82 4.12
N PHE A 134 -11.68 -30.47 4.99
CA PHE A 134 -11.71 -31.92 5.20
C PHE A 134 -11.74 -32.23 6.69
N ASP A 135 -12.33 -33.37 7.03
CA ASP A 135 -12.24 -33.87 8.40
C ASP A 135 -10.79 -34.22 8.75
N ASN A 136 -10.34 -33.81 9.92
CA ASN A 136 -9.03 -34.19 10.45
C ASN A 136 -9.04 -35.64 10.98
N LYS A 137 -9.17 -36.59 10.08
CA LYS A 137 -9.24 -38.02 10.42
C LYS A 137 -7.98 -38.56 11.09
N TYR A 138 -6.84 -37.94 10.84
CA TYR A 138 -5.56 -38.27 11.46
C TYR A 138 -5.43 -37.74 12.87
N LYS A 139 -6.39 -36.92 13.32
CA LYS A 139 -6.38 -36.27 14.64
C LYS A 139 -5.07 -35.50 14.92
N TYR A 140 -4.52 -34.90 13.86
CA TYR A 140 -3.35 -34.03 14.00
C TYR A 140 -3.75 -32.80 14.83
N GLY A 141 -3.24 -32.72 16.06
CA GLY A 141 -3.58 -31.67 17.01
C GLY A 141 -2.50 -30.62 17.20
N GLU A 142 -1.37 -30.74 16.49
CA GLU A 142 -0.28 -29.80 16.56
C GLU A 142 -0.51 -28.61 15.62
N MET A 143 0.33 -27.58 15.73
CA MET A 143 0.33 -26.44 14.85
C MET A 143 0.73 -26.82 13.42
N LEU A 144 -0.08 -26.43 12.45
CA LEU A 144 0.31 -26.46 11.04
C LEU A 144 0.72 -25.06 10.62
N VAL A 145 1.88 -24.92 9.98
CA VAL A 145 2.39 -23.64 9.50
C VAL A 145 2.64 -23.69 8.00
N GLU A 146 2.00 -22.77 7.27
CA GLU A 146 2.30 -22.47 5.88
C GLU A 146 3.06 -21.14 5.83
N LYS A 147 4.31 -21.18 5.41
CA LYS A 147 5.17 -20.01 5.45
C LYS A 147 5.64 -19.56 4.07
N ASN A 148 6.12 -18.33 3.98
CA ASN A 148 6.62 -17.72 2.75
C ASN A 148 5.56 -17.58 1.64
N ILE A 149 4.28 -17.53 2.00
CA ILE A 149 3.20 -17.26 1.04
C ILE A 149 3.46 -15.87 0.43
N VAL A 150 3.47 -15.79 -0.90
CA VAL A 150 3.71 -14.53 -1.59
C VAL A 150 2.56 -13.56 -1.36
N VAL A 151 2.88 -12.33 -1.00
CA VAL A 151 1.94 -11.22 -0.90
C VAL A 151 2.27 -10.20 -1.98
N TYR A 152 1.30 -9.95 -2.85
CA TYR A 152 1.27 -8.79 -3.72
C TYR A 152 -0.03 -8.04 -3.49
N SER A 153 0.07 -6.85 -2.93
CA SER A 153 -1.07 -5.97 -2.61
C SER A 153 -0.80 -4.56 -3.12
N THR A 154 -1.70 -3.64 -2.85
CA THR A 154 -1.62 -2.25 -3.28
C THR A 154 -1.99 -1.36 -2.10
N CYS A 155 -1.10 -0.41 -1.78
CA CYS A 155 -1.36 0.59 -0.76
C CYS A 155 -2.59 1.44 -1.15
N GLU A 156 -3.60 1.53 -0.27
CA GLU A 156 -4.83 2.28 -0.58
C GLU A 156 -4.61 3.79 -0.71
N HIS A 157 -3.54 4.33 -0.10
CA HIS A 157 -3.27 5.77 -0.10
C HIS A 157 -2.65 6.28 -1.41
N HIS A 158 -1.80 5.47 -2.06
CA HIS A 158 -1.03 5.90 -3.24
C HIS A 158 -1.19 4.99 -4.44
N LEU A 159 -1.93 3.89 -4.32
CA LEU A 159 -2.08 2.83 -5.31
C LEU A 159 -0.74 2.25 -5.79
N LEU A 160 0.29 2.31 -4.95
CA LEU A 160 1.60 1.70 -5.20
C LEU A 160 1.68 0.31 -4.56
N PRO A 161 2.52 -0.59 -5.12
CA PRO A 161 2.60 -1.97 -4.65
C PRO A 161 3.07 -2.09 -3.19
N ILE A 162 2.48 -3.08 -2.51
CA ILE A 162 2.98 -3.69 -1.27
C ILE A 162 3.36 -5.12 -1.67
N TYR A 163 4.58 -5.55 -1.37
CA TYR A 163 5.00 -6.91 -1.70
C TYR A 163 5.84 -7.52 -0.58
N GLY A 164 5.63 -8.80 -0.33
CA GLY A 164 6.30 -9.47 0.78
C GLY A 164 5.88 -10.92 0.94
N ARG A 165 5.87 -11.36 2.20
CA ARG A 165 5.55 -12.73 2.59
C ARG A 165 4.57 -12.75 3.74
N ALA A 166 3.59 -13.65 3.65
CA ALA A 166 2.73 -14.01 4.75
C ALA A 166 3.11 -15.39 5.30
N HIS A 167 2.96 -15.53 6.59
CA HIS A 167 3.13 -16.77 7.33
C HIS A 167 1.86 -17.01 8.12
N ILE A 168 1.25 -18.17 7.93
CA ILE A 168 -0.03 -18.52 8.53
C ILE A 168 0.14 -19.78 9.35
N ALA A 169 -0.46 -19.80 10.53
CA ALA A 169 -0.55 -21.00 11.34
C ALA A 169 -1.98 -21.23 11.81
N TYR A 170 -2.35 -22.49 11.98
CA TYR A 170 -3.57 -22.86 12.68
C TYR A 170 -3.40 -24.15 13.48
N ILE A 171 -4.25 -24.32 14.51
CA ILE A 171 -4.41 -25.56 15.25
C ILE A 171 -5.82 -26.06 14.95
N SER A 172 -5.92 -27.28 14.40
CA SER A 172 -7.19 -27.85 13.96
C SER A 172 -8.12 -28.16 15.13
N ASN A 173 -9.39 -27.81 14.99
CA ASN A 173 -10.50 -28.22 15.86
C ASN A 173 -11.39 -29.26 15.15
N GLY A 174 -10.75 -30.28 14.54
CA GLY A 174 -11.47 -31.32 13.80
C GLY A 174 -11.60 -31.06 12.29
N THR A 175 -11.28 -29.86 11.81
CA THR A 175 -11.32 -29.46 10.40
C THR A 175 -9.95 -29.03 9.93
N VAL A 176 -9.56 -29.42 8.71
CA VAL A 176 -8.33 -28.99 8.04
C VAL A 176 -8.62 -28.38 6.69
N VAL A 177 -7.75 -27.51 6.22
CA VAL A 177 -7.87 -26.84 4.91
C VAL A 177 -6.71 -27.23 4.01
N GLY A 178 -6.96 -27.34 2.72
CA GLY A 178 -5.89 -27.60 1.75
C GLY A 178 -4.89 -26.44 1.69
N LEU A 179 -3.58 -26.73 1.68
CA LEU A 179 -2.50 -25.72 1.70
C LEU A 179 -2.68 -24.64 0.61
N SER A 180 -3.00 -25.08 -0.62
CA SER A 180 -3.26 -24.14 -1.73
C SER A 180 -4.45 -23.18 -1.48
N LYS A 181 -5.36 -23.53 -0.56
CA LYS A 181 -6.50 -22.65 -0.21
C LYS A 181 -6.05 -21.51 0.68
N MET A 182 -5.11 -21.75 1.60
CA MET A 182 -4.50 -20.66 2.39
C MET A 182 -3.83 -19.63 1.47
N ASN A 183 -3.06 -20.10 0.48
CA ASN A 183 -2.44 -19.22 -0.51
C ASN A 183 -3.48 -18.40 -1.27
N ARG A 184 -4.60 -19.00 -1.70
CA ARG A 184 -5.66 -18.30 -2.43
C ARG A 184 -6.43 -17.30 -1.56
N ILE A 185 -6.59 -17.59 -0.27
CA ILE A 185 -7.19 -16.65 0.67
C ILE A 185 -6.29 -15.42 0.83
N VAL A 186 -4.99 -15.62 1.03
CA VAL A 186 -4.02 -14.52 1.07
C VAL A 186 -4.09 -13.68 -0.21
N GLU A 187 -4.04 -14.32 -1.37
CA GLU A 187 -4.12 -13.67 -2.67
C GLU A 187 -5.42 -12.87 -2.83
N PHE A 188 -6.56 -13.45 -2.47
CA PHE A 188 -7.86 -12.79 -2.60
C PHE A 188 -7.96 -11.50 -1.76
N TYR A 189 -7.48 -11.54 -0.50
CA TYR A 189 -7.50 -10.36 0.35
C TYR A 189 -6.39 -9.37 0.00
N ALA A 190 -5.26 -9.83 -0.53
CA ALA A 190 -4.19 -8.97 -1.01
C ALA A 190 -4.56 -8.20 -2.28
N LYS A 191 -5.37 -8.78 -3.18
CA LYS A 191 -5.83 -8.14 -4.43
C LYS A 191 -6.92 -7.08 -4.21
N ARG A 192 -6.62 -6.13 -3.31
CA ARG A 192 -7.48 -4.98 -2.96
C ARG A 192 -6.60 -3.77 -2.66
N PRO A 193 -7.14 -2.54 -2.69
CA PRO A 193 -6.50 -1.42 -2.00
C PRO A 193 -6.47 -1.73 -0.50
N GLN A 194 -5.27 -1.74 0.13
CA GLN A 194 -5.09 -2.22 1.50
C GLN A 194 -4.22 -1.30 2.36
N VAL A 195 -4.44 -1.39 3.66
CA VAL A 195 -3.41 -1.21 4.69
C VAL A 195 -3.02 -2.59 5.21
N GLN A 196 -1.76 -2.78 5.56
CA GLN A 196 -1.24 -4.11 5.88
C GLN A 196 -1.87 -4.71 7.13
N GLU A 197 -2.22 -3.89 8.11
CA GLU A 197 -2.90 -4.29 9.34
C GLU A 197 -4.28 -4.91 9.04
N ARG A 198 -5.06 -4.25 8.19
CA ARG A 198 -6.38 -4.76 7.76
C ARG A 198 -6.23 -6.07 6.99
N LEU A 199 -5.26 -6.17 6.08
CA LEU A 199 -4.98 -7.39 5.33
C LEU A 199 -4.71 -8.57 6.28
N THR A 200 -3.86 -8.35 7.29
CA THR A 200 -3.52 -9.37 8.29
C THR A 200 -4.75 -9.85 9.05
N ILE A 201 -5.58 -8.93 9.52
CA ILE A 201 -6.81 -9.23 10.26
C ILE A 201 -7.82 -9.98 9.38
N GLN A 202 -8.00 -9.57 8.13
CA GLN A 202 -8.95 -10.19 7.20
C GLN A 202 -8.56 -11.65 6.90
N ILE A 203 -7.28 -11.94 6.73
CA ILE A 203 -6.79 -13.30 6.49
C ILE A 203 -7.08 -14.19 7.70
N VAL A 204 -6.79 -13.71 8.92
CA VAL A 204 -7.04 -14.49 10.14
C VAL A 204 -8.53 -14.77 10.30
N LYS A 205 -9.38 -13.75 10.20
CA LYS A 205 -10.84 -13.93 10.34
C LYS A 205 -11.42 -14.91 9.32
N GLU A 206 -11.00 -14.81 8.06
CA GLU A 206 -11.46 -15.74 7.03
C GLU A 206 -11.08 -17.17 7.36
N LEU A 207 -9.85 -17.40 7.83
CA LEU A 207 -9.39 -18.75 8.16
C LEU A 207 -10.06 -19.28 9.43
N GLN A 208 -10.36 -18.42 10.41
CA GLN A 208 -11.14 -18.80 11.60
C GLN A 208 -12.54 -19.29 11.21
N GLU A 209 -13.21 -18.57 10.30
CA GLU A 209 -14.52 -18.97 9.77
C GLU A 209 -14.45 -20.30 9.01
N VAL A 210 -13.49 -20.42 8.07
CA VAL A 210 -13.31 -21.61 7.22
C VAL A 210 -12.97 -22.87 8.04
N LEU A 211 -12.12 -22.73 9.06
CA LEU A 211 -11.64 -23.84 9.89
C LEU A 211 -12.50 -24.09 11.12
N ASN A 212 -13.48 -23.23 11.38
CA ASN A 212 -14.31 -23.24 12.58
C ASN A 212 -13.47 -23.34 13.86
N THR A 213 -12.43 -22.51 13.97
CA THR A 213 -11.52 -22.44 15.12
C THR A 213 -11.03 -21.01 15.32
N GLU A 214 -10.87 -20.62 16.58
CA GLU A 214 -10.21 -19.34 16.92
C GLU A 214 -8.68 -19.44 16.82
N ASP A 215 -8.12 -20.65 16.79
CA ASP A 215 -6.69 -20.93 16.86
C ASP A 215 -6.02 -20.72 15.48
N VAL A 216 -5.95 -19.46 15.04
CA VAL A 216 -5.32 -19.03 13.80
C VAL A 216 -4.40 -17.85 14.05
N ALA A 217 -3.25 -17.82 13.37
CA ALA A 217 -2.32 -16.71 13.40
C ALA A 217 -1.82 -16.36 12.01
N CYS A 218 -1.50 -15.09 11.81
CA CYS A 218 -0.87 -14.58 10.60
C CYS A 218 0.21 -13.55 10.95
N VAL A 219 1.36 -13.64 10.27
CA VAL A 219 2.40 -12.62 10.27
C VAL A 219 2.68 -12.25 8.82
N ILE A 220 2.71 -10.97 8.50
CA ILE A 220 3.09 -10.45 7.18
C ILE A 220 4.31 -9.56 7.35
N ASP A 221 5.35 -9.81 6.56
CA ASP A 221 6.52 -8.94 6.38
C ASP A 221 6.53 -8.47 4.93
N ALA A 222 6.39 -7.16 4.72
CA ALA A 222 6.27 -6.60 3.38
C ALA A 222 6.93 -5.23 3.23
N LYS A 223 7.40 -4.94 2.02
CA LYS A 223 7.89 -3.65 1.58
C LYS A 223 6.78 -2.84 0.94
N HIS A 224 6.74 -1.55 1.24
CA HIS A 224 5.76 -0.60 0.75
C HIS A 224 6.41 0.34 -0.26
N MET A 225 6.08 0.21 -1.55
CA MET A 225 6.66 1.06 -2.59
C MET A 225 6.30 2.54 -2.42
N CYS A 226 5.23 2.87 -1.70
CA CYS A 226 4.92 4.26 -1.34
C CYS A 226 5.95 4.90 -0.40
N VAL A 227 6.73 4.09 0.34
CA VAL A 227 7.85 4.52 1.19
C VAL A 227 9.18 4.32 0.47
N ASN A 228 9.37 3.15 -0.19
CA ASN A 228 10.67 2.77 -0.74
C ASN A 228 10.99 3.47 -2.06
N SER A 229 10.00 3.73 -2.96
CA SER A 229 10.23 4.26 -4.30
C SER A 229 10.05 5.77 -4.44
N ARG A 230 9.40 6.42 -3.48
CA ARG A 230 9.11 7.85 -3.45
C ARG A 230 9.14 8.38 -2.00
N GLY A 231 8.97 9.69 -1.83
CA GLY A 231 8.95 10.31 -0.50
C GLY A 231 10.28 10.09 0.23
N ILE A 232 10.27 9.31 1.29
CA ILE A 232 11.45 9.02 2.14
C ILE A 232 12.50 8.21 1.40
N LYS A 233 12.10 7.34 0.44
CA LYS A 233 13.01 6.48 -0.36
C LYS A 233 13.87 5.53 0.48
N ASP A 234 13.36 5.07 1.62
CA ASP A 234 14.04 4.08 2.44
C ASP A 234 13.83 2.68 1.85
N ILE A 235 14.81 2.19 1.10
CA ILE A 235 14.76 0.90 0.41
C ILE A 235 14.99 -0.31 1.32
N GLU A 236 15.53 -0.09 2.53
CA GLU A 236 15.84 -1.18 3.46
C GLU A 236 14.67 -1.49 4.40
N SER A 237 13.80 -0.52 4.67
CA SER A 237 12.67 -0.72 5.59
C SER A 237 11.65 -1.72 5.05
N SER A 238 11.11 -2.52 5.95
CA SER A 238 9.91 -3.33 5.77
C SER A 238 8.95 -3.12 6.94
N THR A 239 7.69 -3.44 6.73
CA THR A 239 6.65 -3.39 7.76
C THR A 239 6.24 -4.81 8.14
N VAL A 240 6.26 -5.10 9.44
CA VAL A 240 5.78 -6.38 9.95
C VAL A 240 4.47 -6.16 10.70
N THR A 241 3.43 -6.89 10.30
CA THR A 241 2.14 -6.92 11.00
C THR A 241 1.81 -8.34 11.43
N SER A 242 1.08 -8.48 12.54
CA SER A 242 0.69 -9.77 13.06
C SER A 242 -0.69 -9.74 13.68
N GLU A 243 -1.42 -10.86 13.57
CA GLU A 243 -2.67 -11.12 14.24
C GLU A 243 -2.63 -12.52 14.84
N PHE A 244 -3.01 -12.66 16.12
CA PHE A 244 -2.98 -13.90 16.88
C PHE A 244 -4.35 -14.18 17.48
N GLY A 245 -5.00 -15.27 17.05
CA GLY A 245 -6.28 -15.75 17.58
C GLY A 245 -6.12 -16.93 18.53
N GLY A 246 -7.13 -17.17 19.36
CA GLY A 246 -7.22 -18.33 20.25
C GLY A 246 -5.94 -18.63 21.04
N LYS A 247 -5.45 -19.86 20.95
CA LYS A 247 -4.22 -20.33 21.62
C LYS A 247 -2.96 -19.58 21.21
N PHE A 248 -2.93 -18.98 20.02
CA PHE A 248 -1.76 -18.17 19.60
C PHE A 248 -1.58 -16.89 20.42
N LYS A 249 -2.53 -16.51 21.28
CA LYS A 249 -2.36 -15.44 22.27
C LYS A 249 -1.49 -15.87 23.46
N GLU A 250 -1.33 -17.18 23.68
CA GLU A 250 -0.45 -17.72 24.69
C GLU A 250 1.02 -17.57 24.27
N GLU A 251 1.86 -17.02 25.13
CA GLU A 251 3.26 -16.69 24.83
C GLU A 251 4.07 -17.89 24.31
N LYS A 252 3.83 -19.08 24.86
CA LYS A 252 4.51 -20.31 24.44
C LYS A 252 4.17 -20.67 22.99
N VAL A 253 2.89 -20.71 22.65
CA VAL A 253 2.39 -21.07 21.31
C VAL A 253 2.80 -20.04 20.28
N LYS A 254 2.67 -18.76 20.65
CA LYS A 254 3.13 -17.64 19.82
C LYS A 254 4.62 -17.73 19.50
N ARG A 255 5.45 -18.01 20.50
CA ARG A 255 6.91 -18.15 20.31
C ARG A 255 7.25 -19.33 19.42
N GLU A 256 6.60 -20.45 19.60
CA GLU A 256 6.77 -21.63 18.76
C GLU A 256 6.45 -21.31 17.28
N PHE A 257 5.35 -20.61 17.00
CA PHE A 257 5.03 -20.17 15.65
C PHE A 257 6.10 -19.24 15.06
N LEU A 258 6.57 -18.26 15.84
CA LEU A 258 7.62 -17.35 15.39
C LEU A 258 8.96 -18.08 15.15
N ASP A 259 9.26 -19.14 15.86
CA ASP A 259 10.44 -19.96 15.63
C ASP A 259 10.30 -20.82 14.36
N TYR A 260 9.11 -21.38 14.07
CA TYR A 260 8.85 -22.06 12.80
C TYR A 260 9.03 -21.12 11.58
N ILE A 261 8.65 -19.86 11.69
CA ILE A 261 8.88 -18.87 10.61
C ILE A 261 10.37 -18.72 10.31
N LYS A 262 11.23 -18.77 11.32
CA LYS A 262 12.69 -18.61 11.18
C LYS A 262 13.41 -19.83 10.60
N LEU A 263 12.76 -21.00 10.59
CA LEU A 263 13.39 -22.20 10.02
C LEU A 263 13.79 -21.97 8.56
N ASP A 264 15.05 -22.20 8.25
CA ASP A 264 15.53 -22.13 6.85
C ASP A 264 15.01 -23.34 6.08
N THR A 265 14.31 -23.07 4.97
CA THR A 265 13.75 -24.10 4.07
C THR A 265 14.33 -23.98 2.67
N ARG A 266 15.53 -23.47 2.53
CA ARG A 266 16.26 -23.53 1.26
C ARG A 266 16.66 -24.97 0.98
N PHE A 267 16.17 -25.50 -0.13
CA PHE A 267 16.46 -26.80 -0.66
C PHE A 267 17.43 -26.66 -1.84
#